data_5ca5fefa975c9bcdb4c85936020cfe9e
#
_entry.id   5ca5fefa975c9bcdb4c85936020cfe9e
#
_cell.length_a   1.000
_cell.length_b   1.000
_cell.length_c   1.000
_cell.angle_alpha   90.00
_cell.angle_beta   90.00
_cell.angle_gamma   90.00
#
_symmetry.space_group_name_H-M   'P 1'
#
loop_
_entity.id
_entity.type
_entity.pdbx_description
1 polymer ?
#
loop_
_entity_poly.entity_id
_entity_poly.type
_entity_poly.pdbx_seq_one_letter_code
_entity_poly.pdbx_strand_id
1 'polypeptide(L)'
;MSDVEVKADAKVRLEKVTKDLFAERPSIVYEAVVGAPWAGICDYAKRVGIDLIVIATHGLTGLHHVLIGSTAERVVQHAQCPVLAVKNVEKDFMVT
;
A
#
# COMPACT_ATOMS: atom_id res chain seq x y z
N MET A 1 -17.89 -12.06 5.80
CA MET A 1 -17.77 -11.15 4.66
C MET A 1 -17.07 -11.84 3.53
N SER A 2 -17.62 -11.79 2.35
CA SER A 2 -17.02 -12.47 1.22
C SER A 2 -15.84 -11.67 0.68
N ASP A 3 -15.02 -12.31 -0.13
CA ASP A 3 -13.89 -11.63 -0.74
C ASP A 3 -14.35 -10.48 -1.62
N VAL A 4 -15.47 -10.63 -2.28
CA VAL A 4 -16.00 -9.57 -3.12
C VAL A 4 -16.38 -8.36 -2.28
N GLU A 5 -17.01 -8.59 -1.13
CA GLU A 5 -17.37 -7.49 -0.26
C GLU A 5 -16.17 -6.80 0.34
N VAL A 6 -15.15 -7.58 0.71
CA VAL A 6 -13.93 -7.01 1.28
C VAL A 6 -13.22 -6.16 0.24
N LYS A 7 -13.13 -6.64 -0.99
CA LYS A 7 -12.49 -5.88 -2.04
C LYS A 7 -13.26 -4.61 -2.36
N ALA A 8 -14.57 -4.70 -2.42
CA ALA A 8 -15.40 -3.53 -2.72
C ALA A 8 -15.23 -2.45 -1.65
N ASP A 9 -15.22 -2.86 -0.39
CA ASP A 9 -15.05 -1.94 0.70
C ASP A 9 -13.66 -1.28 0.66
N ALA A 10 -12.64 -2.07 0.38
CA ALA A 10 -11.28 -1.55 0.28
C ALA A 10 -11.15 -0.55 -0.86
N LYS A 11 -11.77 -0.82 -1.98
CA LYS A 11 -11.70 0.10 -3.11
C LYS A 11 -12.41 1.42 -2.80
N VAL A 12 -13.52 1.37 -2.10
CA VAL A 12 -14.22 2.59 -1.71
C VAL A 12 -13.34 3.45 -0.81
N ARG A 13 -12.64 2.81 0.13
CA ARG A 13 -11.76 3.54 1.02
C ARG A 13 -10.57 4.13 0.27
N LEU A 14 -10.01 3.38 -0.67
CA LEU A 14 -8.91 3.87 -1.48
C LEU A 14 -9.34 5.06 -2.31
N GLU A 15 -10.51 4.98 -2.89
CA GLU A 15 -11.00 6.04 -3.72
C GLU A 15 -11.17 7.32 -2.91
N LYS A 16 -11.71 7.20 -1.70
CA LYS A 16 -11.90 8.35 -0.86
C LYS A 16 -10.58 9.01 -0.49
N VAL A 17 -9.60 8.20 -0.07
CA VAL A 17 -8.31 8.72 0.31
C VAL A 17 -7.63 9.38 -0.88
N THR A 18 -7.74 8.77 -2.05
CA THR A 18 -7.08 9.29 -3.23
C THR A 18 -7.71 10.59 -3.67
N LYS A 19 -9.03 10.70 -3.59
CA LYS A 19 -9.69 11.93 -3.93
C LYS A 19 -9.29 13.06 -3.00
N ASP A 20 -9.16 12.74 -1.71
CA ASP A 20 -8.78 13.74 -0.73
C ASP A 20 -7.35 14.23 -0.93
N LEU A 21 -6.45 13.32 -1.28
CA LEU A 21 -5.05 13.66 -1.40
C LEU A 21 -4.61 14.07 -2.79
N PHE A 22 -5.27 13.54 -3.81
CA PHE A 22 -4.84 13.75 -5.18
C PHE A 22 -5.99 14.10 -6.11
N ALA A 23 -6.80 15.03 -5.70
CA ALA A 23 -8.01 15.37 -6.44
C ALA A 23 -7.77 15.69 -7.90
N GLU A 24 -6.59 16.19 -8.22
CA GLU A 24 -6.29 16.57 -9.57
C GLU A 24 -5.44 15.55 -10.33
N ARG A 25 -5.43 14.31 -9.87
CA ARG A 25 -4.66 13.28 -10.53
C ARG A 25 -5.57 12.21 -11.08
N PRO A 26 -6.08 12.42 -12.27
CA PRO A 26 -7.08 11.50 -12.84
C PRO A 26 -6.56 10.14 -13.25
N SER A 27 -5.26 9.97 -13.33
CA SER A 27 -4.71 8.70 -13.80
C SER A 27 -4.43 7.68 -12.72
N ILE A 28 -4.96 7.86 -11.54
CA ILE A 28 -4.73 6.92 -10.46
C ILE A 28 -5.67 5.73 -10.58
N VAL A 29 -5.11 4.54 -10.44
CA VAL A 29 -5.87 3.31 -10.50
C VAL A 29 -5.92 2.71 -9.10
N TYR A 30 -7.08 2.24 -8.71
CA TYR A 30 -7.26 1.61 -7.42
C TYR A 30 -7.42 0.13 -7.59
N GLU A 31 -6.79 -0.66 -6.74
CA GLU A 31 -6.94 -2.09 -6.82
C GLU A 31 -6.97 -2.70 -5.42
N ALA A 32 -7.77 -3.71 -5.21
CA ALA A 32 -7.85 -4.41 -3.94
C ALA A 32 -7.68 -5.90 -4.20
N VAL A 33 -6.81 -6.53 -3.41
CA VAL A 33 -6.50 -7.92 -3.59
C VAL A 33 -6.59 -8.61 -2.23
N VAL A 34 -7.12 -9.81 -2.20
CA VAL A 34 -7.22 -10.58 -0.98
C VAL A 34 -6.09 -11.60 -0.95
N GLY A 35 -5.48 -11.78 0.20
CA GLY A 35 -4.40 -12.75 0.36
C GLY A 35 -3.27 -12.17 1.19
N ALA A 36 -2.12 -12.79 1.13
CA ALA A 36 -0.94 -12.29 1.83
C ALA A 36 -0.52 -10.97 1.21
N PRO A 37 -0.43 -9.91 2.00
CA PRO A 37 -0.21 -8.57 1.43
C PRO A 37 1.05 -8.45 0.59
N TRP A 38 2.16 -8.98 1.07
CA TRP A 38 3.42 -8.83 0.34
C TRP A 38 3.39 -9.57 -1.00
N ALA A 39 2.77 -10.74 -1.02
CA ALA A 39 2.70 -11.53 -2.24
C ALA A 39 1.80 -10.84 -3.26
N GLY A 40 0.69 -10.30 -2.81
CA GLY A 40 -0.22 -9.57 -3.69
C GLY A 40 0.43 -8.36 -4.31
N ILE A 41 1.17 -7.60 -3.50
CA ILE A 41 1.86 -6.41 -3.99
C ILE A 41 2.91 -6.78 -5.04
N CYS A 42 3.76 -7.75 -4.72
CA CYS A 42 4.81 -8.13 -5.63
C CYS A 42 4.27 -8.74 -6.93
N ASP A 43 3.23 -9.54 -6.82
CA ASP A 43 2.62 -10.16 -7.98
C ASP A 43 1.96 -9.12 -8.88
N TYR A 44 1.24 -8.18 -8.29
CA TYR A 44 0.59 -7.14 -9.06
C TYR A 44 1.64 -6.27 -9.75
N ALA A 45 2.69 -5.90 -9.03
CA ALA A 45 3.73 -5.05 -9.58
C ALA A 45 4.40 -5.72 -10.79
N LYS A 46 4.62 -7.02 -10.72
CA LYS A 46 5.23 -7.74 -11.80
C LYS A 46 4.26 -7.85 -12.98
N ARG A 47 3.02 -8.15 -12.69
CA ARG A 47 2.04 -8.40 -13.74
C ARG A 47 1.74 -7.16 -14.56
N VAL A 48 1.67 -5.99 -13.94
CA VAL A 48 1.38 -4.77 -14.67
C VAL A 48 2.62 -3.92 -14.99
N GLY A 49 3.80 -4.39 -14.66
CA GLY A 49 5.04 -3.69 -15.04
C GLY A 49 5.31 -2.42 -14.25
N ILE A 50 5.15 -2.50 -12.94
CA ILE A 50 5.40 -1.34 -12.08
C ILE A 50 6.89 -1.03 -12.02
N ASP A 51 7.24 0.24 -12.07
CA ASP A 51 8.63 0.69 -12.06
C ASP A 51 9.14 1.03 -10.68
N LEU A 52 8.27 1.31 -9.75
CA LEU A 52 8.66 1.66 -8.39
C LEU A 52 7.53 1.35 -7.43
N ILE A 53 7.85 0.69 -6.33
CA ILE A 53 6.88 0.45 -5.26
C ILE A 53 7.21 1.41 -4.13
N VAL A 54 6.21 2.12 -3.64
CA VAL A 54 6.37 2.98 -2.47
C VAL A 54 5.54 2.35 -1.36
N ILE A 55 6.16 2.06 -0.24
CA ILE A 55 5.46 1.35 0.83
C ILE A 55 5.87 1.92 2.19
N ALA A 56 4.92 2.00 3.10
CA ALA A 56 5.23 2.46 4.44
C ALA A 56 5.93 1.34 5.22
N THR A 57 6.85 1.70 6.09
CA THR A 57 7.60 0.71 6.85
C THR A 57 6.77 0.10 7.97
N HIS A 58 5.68 0.75 8.39
CA HIS A 58 4.83 0.23 9.45
C HIS A 58 3.40 0.18 9.00
N GLY A 59 2.69 -0.80 9.49
CA GLY A 59 1.26 -0.89 9.21
C GLY A 59 0.46 -0.16 10.26
N LEU A 60 -0.78 -0.57 10.42
CA LEU A 60 -1.69 0.11 11.32
C LEU A 60 -1.36 -0.09 12.79
N THR A 61 -0.54 -1.06 13.11
CA THR A 61 -0.22 -1.32 14.50
C THR A 61 0.66 -0.25 15.10
N GLY A 62 1.24 0.60 14.29
CA GLY A 62 1.94 1.75 14.83
C GLY A 62 3.11 1.46 15.72
N LEU A 63 3.93 0.51 15.37
CA LEU A 63 5.12 0.27 16.14
C LEU A 63 6.02 1.47 16.02
N HIS A 64 6.45 1.96 17.15
CA HIS A 64 7.23 3.16 17.19
C HIS A 64 8.72 2.92 17.07
N HIS A 65 9.14 1.69 16.91
CA HIS A 65 10.53 1.40 16.82
C HIS A 65 10.98 1.41 15.38
N VAL A 66 12.27 1.33 15.21
CA VAL A 66 12.86 1.39 13.93
C VAL A 66 12.62 0.21 13.07
N LEU A 67 12.01 -0.79 13.58
CA LEU A 67 11.84 -2.02 12.83
C LEU A 67 10.87 -1.85 11.66
N ILE A 68 11.22 -2.43 10.56
CA ILE A 68 10.35 -2.44 9.39
C ILE A 68 9.32 -3.53 9.59
N GLY A 69 8.08 -3.25 9.27
CA GLY A 69 7.02 -4.24 9.39
C GLY A 69 7.23 -5.41 8.45
N SER A 70 6.64 -6.54 8.75
CA SER A 70 6.87 -7.76 8.01
C SER A 70 6.46 -7.64 6.54
N THR A 71 5.38 -6.94 6.25
CA THR A 71 4.95 -6.78 4.87
C THR A 71 5.97 -5.99 4.07
N ALA A 72 6.43 -4.87 4.60
CA ALA A 72 7.40 -4.04 3.90
C ALA A 72 8.70 -4.80 3.70
N GLU A 73 9.12 -5.53 4.71
CA GLU A 73 10.34 -6.30 4.63
C GLU A 73 10.26 -7.36 3.53
N ARG A 74 9.15 -8.06 3.45
CA ARG A 74 8.98 -9.07 2.43
C ARG A 74 8.86 -8.49 1.04
N VAL A 75 8.24 -7.33 0.91
CA VAL A 75 8.16 -6.67 -0.38
C VAL A 75 9.57 -6.28 -0.85
N VAL A 76 10.38 -5.74 0.05
CA VAL A 76 11.75 -5.38 -0.30
C VAL A 76 12.53 -6.62 -0.74
N GLN A 77 12.33 -7.74 -0.07
CA GLN A 77 13.05 -8.95 -0.41
C GLN A 77 12.62 -9.58 -1.73
N HIS A 78 11.36 -9.45 -2.08
CA HIS A 78 10.81 -10.21 -3.20
C HIS A 78 10.41 -9.40 -4.42
N ALA A 79 10.38 -8.09 -4.32
CA ALA A 79 9.97 -7.27 -5.45
C ALA A 79 11.00 -7.33 -6.57
N GLN A 80 10.54 -7.20 -7.80
CA GLN A 80 11.41 -7.20 -8.95
C GLN A 80 11.66 -5.80 -9.48
N CYS A 81 11.20 -4.79 -8.78
CA CYS A 81 11.45 -3.40 -9.13
C CYS A 81 11.94 -2.69 -7.86
N PRO A 82 12.46 -1.48 -8.01
CA PRO A 82 12.90 -0.72 -6.84
C PRO A 82 11.76 -0.48 -5.86
N VAL A 83 12.09 -0.46 -4.58
CA VAL A 83 11.12 -0.24 -3.53
C VAL A 83 11.59 0.94 -2.68
N LEU A 84 10.72 1.91 -2.51
CA LEU A 84 11.00 3.04 -1.64
C LEU A 84 10.21 2.82 -0.35
N ALA A 85 10.92 2.59 0.73
CA ALA A 85 10.28 2.39 2.02
C ALA A 85 10.20 3.72 2.74
N VAL A 86 9.00 4.13 3.11
CA VAL A 86 8.78 5.44 3.71
C VAL A 86 8.50 5.28 5.19
N LYS A 87 9.25 5.99 6.02
CA LYS A 87 9.03 5.94 7.42
C LYS A 87 7.81 6.78 7.77
N ASN A 88 6.99 6.25 8.62
CA ASN A 88 5.79 6.96 9.01
C ASN A 88 6.10 8.03 10.02
N VAL A 89 5.89 9.28 9.65
CA VAL A 89 6.12 10.38 10.55
C VAL A 89 4.77 10.84 10.98
N GLU A 90 4.26 10.16 11.95
CA GLU A 90 2.94 10.24 12.27
C GLU A 90 2.31 11.56 12.42
N LYS A 91 2.88 12.45 13.12
CA LYS A 91 2.22 13.63 13.37
C LYS A 91 1.91 14.43 12.21
N ASP A 92 2.79 14.50 11.30
CA ASP A 92 2.67 15.39 10.21
C ASP A 92 1.81 14.93 9.11
N PHE A 93 1.71 13.66 8.98
CA PHE A 93 0.95 13.17 7.94
C PHE A 93 -0.38 12.83 8.28
N MET A 94 -0.61 12.58 9.47
CA MET A 94 -1.84 12.10 9.86
C MET A 94 -2.79 13.12 10.01
N VAL A 95 -2.77 13.91 9.24
CA VAL A 95 -3.58 14.78 9.33
C VAL A 95 -4.74 14.38 9.09
N THR A 96 -4.97 13.85 8.85
CA THR A 96 -5.94 13.54 8.52
C THR A 96 -6.72 13.28 8.65
#